data_f61492e84845c5b89aff5bf543a3351b
#
_entry.id   f61492e84845c5b89aff5bf543a3351b
#
_cell.length_a   1.000
_cell.length_b   1.000
_cell.length_c   1.000
_cell.angle_alpha   90.00
_cell.angle_beta   90.00
_cell.angle_gamma   90.00
#
_symmetry.space_group_name_H-M   'P 1'
#
loop_
_entity.id
_entity.type
_entity.pdbx_description
1 polymer ?
#
loop_
_entity_poly.entity_id
_entity_poly.type
_entity_poly.pdbx_seq_one_letter_code
_entity_poly.pdbx_strand_id
1 'polypeptide(L)'
;MFKMIYNIARTELQMLFYSPVAWLILVVFGIQAGLIFAGKIEGLVVSQEMGYSVAGATFNIFANPWGAVFVNMQNYLYFYIPLLTMSLVSKELSSGSIRLLYSSPITNLQIIVGKFVSMMIYGLFMIGILLLITLCSWSVIKDFDWPMVFVGLLGLYLLICAYAAIGIFMSSLTSYQIVAAIGTFAVLMVLSMIGNWWQEYDFIRDVTYWLAMPGRSGKFIAGLICSEDLLYFILVVCLFLALTIIRLNAVRQKIRFVITLGRNVGVILLVCVLGFITSMPKMKVYYDATATKMNTLTPNSQEIVAKLDGGMTITTYINALDPGASWYAAFYFLKPDMERFEQYLRFKPDMKLKYVYYYDTCANPQLDRRFPDKNLREKMIEVCKMYGLDSNRFMGPEEIRKKIDLSGEGNTFVRQIVRDKLGYEFITICNVSRVNERFLPPSNGW
;
A
#
# COMPACT_ATOMS: atom_id res chain seq x y z
N MET A 1 -1.56 -1.23 37.08
CA MET A 1 -1.95 -1.52 35.69
C MET A 1 -0.74 -1.91 34.84
N PHE A 2 0.28 -1.08 34.71
CA PHE A 2 1.47 -1.34 33.88
C PHE A 2 2.25 -2.60 34.28
N LYS A 3 2.49 -2.85 35.59
CA LYS A 3 3.20 -4.05 36.06
C LYS A 3 2.52 -5.35 35.59
N MET A 4 1.18 -5.38 35.57
CA MET A 4 0.44 -6.56 35.12
C MET A 4 0.57 -6.79 33.60
N ILE A 5 0.45 -5.71 32.81
CA ILE A 5 0.66 -5.76 31.35
C ILE A 5 2.07 -6.25 31.03
N TYR A 6 3.09 -5.73 31.74
CA TYR A 6 4.47 -6.16 31.58
C TYR A 6 4.66 -7.65 31.90
N ASN A 7 4.10 -8.14 33.01
CA ASN A 7 4.21 -9.55 33.39
C ASN A 7 3.55 -10.46 32.35
N ILE A 8 2.36 -10.09 31.84
CA ILE A 8 1.68 -10.84 30.78
C ILE A 8 2.53 -10.83 29.52
N ALA A 9 2.99 -9.66 29.09
CA ALA A 9 3.82 -9.53 27.88
C ALA A 9 5.10 -10.38 27.98
N ARG A 10 5.77 -10.34 29.13
CA ARG A 10 6.97 -11.16 29.39
C ARG A 10 6.69 -12.64 29.30
N THR A 11 5.60 -13.11 29.92
CA THR A 11 5.22 -14.53 29.90
C THR A 11 4.85 -14.98 28.48
N GLU A 12 4.07 -14.19 27.74
CA GLU A 12 3.72 -14.48 26.35
C GLU A 12 4.96 -14.49 25.45
N LEU A 13 5.86 -13.53 25.62
CA LEU A 13 7.11 -13.49 24.86
C LEU A 13 8.00 -14.72 25.16
N GLN A 14 8.10 -15.12 26.42
CA GLN A 14 8.79 -16.35 26.78
C GLN A 14 8.15 -17.57 26.12
N MET A 15 6.82 -17.69 26.13
CA MET A 15 6.11 -18.79 25.46
C MET A 15 6.36 -18.80 23.96
N LEU A 16 6.41 -17.62 23.31
CA LEU A 16 6.76 -17.51 21.90
C LEU A 16 8.18 -18.01 21.62
N PHE A 17 9.19 -17.61 22.42
CA PHE A 17 10.57 -18.04 22.24
C PHE A 17 10.85 -19.48 22.68
N TYR A 18 10.01 -20.08 23.53
CA TYR A 18 10.05 -21.53 23.77
C TYR A 18 9.40 -22.34 22.63
N SER A 19 8.64 -21.68 21.75
CA SER A 19 8.03 -22.35 20.59
C SER A 19 9.05 -22.48 19.43
N PRO A 20 9.27 -23.69 18.90
CA PRO A 20 10.11 -23.87 17.71
C PRO A 20 9.62 -23.08 16.50
N VAL A 21 8.30 -22.86 16.40
CA VAL A 21 7.67 -22.13 15.30
C VAL A 21 8.15 -20.68 15.22
N ALA A 22 8.26 -19.99 16.37
CA ALA A 22 8.71 -18.61 16.39
C ALA A 22 10.16 -18.47 15.90
N TRP A 23 11.07 -19.37 16.33
CA TRP A 23 12.44 -19.40 15.83
C TRP A 23 12.50 -19.73 14.33
N LEU A 24 11.72 -20.71 13.88
CA LEU A 24 11.65 -21.08 12.47
C LEU A 24 11.27 -19.88 11.62
N ILE A 25 10.26 -19.11 12.06
CA ILE A 25 9.79 -17.90 11.34
C ILE A 25 10.91 -16.86 11.25
N LEU A 26 11.65 -16.57 12.33
CA LEU A 26 12.76 -15.62 12.30
C LEU A 26 13.87 -16.08 11.35
N VAL A 27 14.22 -17.39 11.39
CA VAL A 27 15.26 -17.96 10.52
C VAL A 27 14.83 -17.89 9.05
N VAL A 28 13.61 -18.33 8.72
CA VAL A 28 13.10 -18.31 7.34
C VAL A 28 12.98 -16.87 6.84
N PHE A 29 12.47 -15.95 7.67
CA PHE A 29 12.40 -14.53 7.35
C PHE A 29 13.78 -13.94 7.06
N GLY A 30 14.78 -14.27 7.89
CA GLY A 30 16.17 -13.80 7.71
C GLY A 30 16.83 -14.37 6.46
N ILE A 31 16.68 -15.67 6.21
CA ILE A 31 17.19 -16.32 4.98
C ILE A 31 16.56 -15.69 3.74
N GLN A 32 15.23 -15.53 3.75
CA GLN A 32 14.51 -14.97 2.61
C GLN A 32 14.94 -13.52 2.33
N ALA A 33 15.03 -12.68 3.37
CA ALA A 33 15.50 -11.30 3.24
C ALA A 33 16.95 -11.24 2.73
N GLY A 34 17.82 -12.14 3.24
CA GLY A 34 19.20 -12.27 2.81
C GLY A 34 19.36 -12.69 1.34
N LEU A 35 18.56 -13.66 0.89
CA LEU A 35 18.58 -14.09 -0.52
C LEU A 35 18.13 -12.99 -1.47
N ILE A 36 17.05 -12.26 -1.13
CA ILE A 36 16.61 -11.12 -1.94
C ILE A 36 17.67 -10.03 -1.97
N PHE A 37 18.28 -9.74 -0.82
CA PHE A 37 19.37 -8.78 -0.71
C PHE A 37 20.56 -9.16 -1.58
N ALA A 38 21.03 -10.41 -1.51
CA ALA A 38 22.14 -10.90 -2.31
C ALA A 38 21.88 -10.74 -3.81
N GLY A 39 20.68 -11.11 -4.30
CA GLY A 39 20.31 -10.93 -5.69
C GLY A 39 20.24 -9.46 -6.13
N LYS A 40 19.86 -8.53 -5.22
CA LYS A 40 19.89 -7.08 -5.53
C LYS A 40 21.31 -6.52 -5.61
N ILE A 41 22.22 -6.96 -4.74
CA ILE A 41 23.64 -6.58 -4.80
C ILE A 41 24.27 -7.10 -6.07
N GLU A 42 24.06 -8.38 -6.40
CA GLU A 42 24.55 -8.97 -7.65
C GLU A 42 24.11 -8.17 -8.88
N GLY A 43 22.82 -7.83 -8.96
CA GLY A 43 22.26 -7.02 -10.05
C GLY A 43 22.91 -5.63 -10.15
N LEU A 44 23.25 -4.99 -9.02
CA LEU A 44 23.95 -3.71 -9.01
C LEU A 44 25.39 -3.83 -9.46
N VAL A 45 26.10 -4.89 -9.04
CA VAL A 45 27.49 -5.15 -9.47
C VAL A 45 27.53 -5.36 -10.99
N VAL A 46 26.65 -6.21 -11.53
CA VAL A 46 26.55 -6.44 -12.98
C VAL A 46 26.24 -5.14 -13.74
N SER A 47 25.32 -4.32 -13.20
CA SER A 47 25.01 -3.03 -13.83
C SER A 47 26.20 -2.09 -13.85
N GLN A 48 27.00 -2.07 -12.77
CA GLN A 48 28.22 -1.27 -12.68
C GLN A 48 29.31 -1.76 -13.65
N GLU A 49 29.49 -3.08 -13.77
CA GLU A 49 30.41 -3.69 -14.75
C GLU A 49 30.04 -3.37 -16.18
N MET A 50 28.74 -3.26 -16.49
CA MET A 50 28.22 -2.84 -17.78
C MET A 50 28.35 -1.32 -18.03
N GLY A 51 28.88 -0.56 -17.07
CA GLY A 51 29.03 0.90 -17.18
C GLY A 51 27.78 1.71 -16.91
N TYR A 52 26.70 1.09 -16.39
CA TYR A 52 25.50 1.83 -15.98
C TYR A 52 25.73 2.56 -14.64
N SER A 53 25.08 3.71 -14.50
CA SER A 53 25.11 4.44 -13.24
C SER A 53 24.40 3.67 -12.14
N VAL A 54 25.04 3.51 -10.97
CA VAL A 54 24.45 2.93 -9.76
C VAL A 54 23.95 3.99 -8.78
N ALA A 55 23.68 5.20 -9.27
CA ALA A 55 23.09 6.25 -8.46
C ALA A 55 21.76 5.77 -7.84
N GLY A 56 21.49 6.16 -6.57
CA GLY A 56 20.31 5.70 -5.85
C GLY A 56 20.32 4.22 -5.48
N ALA A 57 21.50 3.60 -5.31
CA ALA A 57 21.64 2.19 -4.94
C ALA A 57 20.81 1.82 -3.71
N THR A 58 20.75 2.68 -2.68
CA THR A 58 19.94 2.46 -1.48
C THR A 58 18.47 2.29 -1.83
N PHE A 59 17.91 3.17 -2.66
CA PHE A 59 16.53 3.07 -3.12
C PHE A 59 16.28 1.79 -3.92
N ASN A 60 17.18 1.45 -4.84
CA ASN A 60 17.07 0.25 -5.68
C ASN A 60 17.09 -1.05 -4.88
N ILE A 61 17.88 -1.12 -3.81
CA ILE A 61 17.95 -2.31 -2.94
C ILE A 61 16.74 -2.40 -2.03
N PHE A 62 16.33 -1.29 -1.38
CA PHE A 62 15.37 -1.34 -0.28
C PHE A 62 13.95 -0.92 -0.64
N ALA A 63 13.77 0.06 -1.56
CA ALA A 63 12.48 0.72 -1.79
C ALA A 63 11.91 0.57 -3.20
N ASN A 64 12.69 0.15 -4.18
CA ASN A 64 12.22 0.02 -5.56
C ASN A 64 10.99 -0.92 -5.64
N PRO A 65 9.85 -0.49 -6.21
CA PRO A 65 8.63 -1.29 -6.35
C PRO A 65 8.86 -2.63 -7.05
N TRP A 66 9.87 -2.73 -7.91
CA TRP A 66 10.23 -3.92 -8.67
C TRP A 66 11.16 -4.86 -7.88
N GLY A 67 10.68 -5.34 -6.74
CA GLY A 67 11.32 -6.43 -6.02
C GLY A 67 12.43 -6.03 -5.05
N ALA A 68 12.42 -4.82 -4.49
CA ALA A 68 13.32 -4.42 -3.42
C ALA A 68 13.09 -5.22 -2.13
N VAL A 69 14.10 -5.24 -1.23
CA VAL A 69 14.07 -6.04 0.00
C VAL A 69 12.84 -5.72 0.85
N PHE A 70 12.60 -4.46 1.16
CA PHE A 70 11.48 -4.06 2.03
C PHE A 70 10.12 -4.32 1.39
N VAL A 71 10.00 -4.11 0.07
CA VAL A 71 8.76 -4.36 -0.69
C VAL A 71 8.43 -5.86 -0.69
N ASN A 72 9.43 -6.72 -0.92
CA ASN A 72 9.21 -8.16 -0.85
C ASN A 72 8.87 -8.61 0.57
N MET A 73 9.62 -8.14 1.58
CA MET A 73 9.32 -8.48 2.98
C MET A 73 7.93 -8.03 3.40
N GLN A 74 7.50 -6.84 3.00
CA GLN A 74 6.12 -6.36 3.18
C GLN A 74 5.09 -7.35 2.63
N ASN A 75 5.32 -7.84 1.41
CA ASN A 75 4.42 -8.77 0.75
C ASN A 75 4.38 -10.16 1.40
N TYR A 76 5.43 -10.55 2.15
CA TYR A 76 5.46 -11.85 2.84
C TYR A 76 4.93 -11.80 4.28
N LEU A 77 4.75 -10.61 4.88
CA LEU A 77 4.29 -10.48 6.27
C LEU A 77 2.91 -11.13 6.51
N TYR A 78 2.02 -11.14 5.52
CA TYR A 78 0.71 -11.77 5.67
C TYR A 78 0.74 -13.31 5.76
N PHE A 79 1.90 -13.94 5.49
CA PHE A 79 2.13 -15.36 5.76
C PHE A 79 2.67 -15.59 7.18
N TYR A 80 3.60 -14.75 7.64
CA TYR A 80 4.29 -14.97 8.92
C TYR A 80 3.41 -14.61 10.12
N ILE A 81 2.71 -13.48 10.05
CA ILE A 81 1.93 -12.98 11.20
C ILE A 81 0.79 -13.92 11.63
N PRO A 82 0.01 -14.55 10.73
CA PRO A 82 -1.01 -15.52 11.13
C PRO A 82 -0.47 -16.69 11.94
N LEU A 83 0.70 -17.21 11.57
CA LEU A 83 1.35 -18.32 12.28
C LEU A 83 1.79 -17.94 13.69
N LEU A 84 2.21 -16.68 13.90
CA LEU A 84 2.60 -16.16 15.20
C LEU A 84 1.40 -15.87 16.10
N THR A 85 0.32 -15.35 15.52
CA THR A 85 -0.83 -14.85 16.29
C THR A 85 -1.90 -15.91 16.55
N MET A 86 -1.90 -17.03 15.81
CA MET A 86 -2.95 -18.03 15.86
C MET A 86 -3.21 -18.59 17.25
N SER A 87 -2.16 -18.74 18.07
CA SER A 87 -2.25 -19.38 19.40
C SER A 87 -2.51 -18.41 20.54
N LEU A 88 -2.38 -17.09 20.33
CA LEU A 88 -2.37 -16.08 21.39
C LEU A 88 -3.63 -16.07 22.26
N VAL A 89 -4.80 -16.27 21.67
CA VAL A 89 -6.08 -16.32 22.40
C VAL A 89 -6.77 -17.68 22.21
N SER A 90 -6.71 -18.27 21.01
CA SER A 90 -7.39 -19.52 20.69
C SER A 90 -6.92 -20.70 21.55
N LYS A 91 -5.63 -20.75 21.92
CA LYS A 91 -5.08 -21.76 22.83
C LYS A 91 -5.72 -21.70 24.21
N GLU A 92 -5.93 -20.50 24.76
CA GLU A 92 -6.58 -20.30 26.06
C GLU A 92 -8.08 -20.63 25.99
N LEU A 93 -8.72 -20.35 24.87
CA LEU A 93 -10.12 -20.74 24.63
C LEU A 93 -10.27 -22.25 24.55
N SER A 94 -9.37 -22.93 23.83
CA SER A 94 -9.43 -24.39 23.64
C SER A 94 -9.12 -25.17 24.91
N SER A 95 -8.12 -24.74 25.68
CA SER A 95 -7.73 -25.38 26.95
C SER A 95 -8.66 -25.05 28.13
N GLY A 96 -9.53 -24.04 27.96
CA GLY A 96 -10.34 -23.53 29.05
C GLY A 96 -9.58 -22.70 30.10
N SER A 97 -8.26 -22.48 29.90
CA SER A 97 -7.43 -21.68 30.83
C SER A 97 -7.86 -20.22 30.93
N ILE A 98 -8.60 -19.73 29.93
CA ILE A 98 -9.20 -18.40 29.97
C ILE A 98 -10.12 -18.21 31.19
N ARG A 99 -10.73 -19.28 31.72
CA ARG A 99 -11.57 -19.23 32.92
C ARG A 99 -10.74 -18.89 34.17
N LEU A 100 -9.49 -19.39 34.25
CA LEU A 100 -8.55 -19.06 35.32
C LEU A 100 -8.13 -17.59 35.26
N LEU A 101 -7.93 -17.05 34.05
CA LEU A 101 -7.69 -15.62 33.86
C LEU A 101 -8.90 -14.78 34.30
N TYR A 102 -10.11 -15.25 34.07
CA TYR A 102 -11.33 -14.56 34.48
C TYR A 102 -11.62 -14.59 36.01
N SER A 103 -11.08 -15.57 36.72
CA SER A 103 -11.19 -15.66 38.20
C SER A 103 -10.18 -14.75 38.90
N SER A 104 -9.15 -14.31 38.21
CA SER A 104 -8.17 -13.36 38.75
C SER A 104 -8.63 -11.89 38.58
N PRO A 105 -8.14 -10.94 39.40
CA PRO A 105 -8.53 -9.53 39.29
C PRO A 105 -7.89 -8.81 38.10
N ILE A 106 -7.79 -9.48 36.96
CA ILE A 106 -7.20 -8.97 35.71
C ILE A 106 -8.32 -8.56 34.77
N THR A 107 -8.17 -7.40 34.12
CA THR A 107 -9.11 -6.93 33.12
C THR A 107 -8.76 -7.48 31.73
N ASN A 108 -9.78 -7.68 30.87
CA ASN A 108 -9.56 -8.13 29.50
C ASN A 108 -8.66 -7.16 28.70
N LEU A 109 -8.72 -5.86 29.03
CA LEU A 109 -7.81 -4.86 28.45
C LEU A 109 -6.35 -5.17 28.77
N GLN A 110 -6.03 -5.50 30.04
CA GLN A 110 -4.66 -5.83 30.46
C GLN A 110 -4.15 -7.10 29.77
N ILE A 111 -5.03 -8.09 29.59
CA ILE A 111 -4.68 -9.35 28.92
C ILE A 111 -4.34 -9.07 27.45
N ILE A 112 -5.23 -8.39 26.73
CA ILE A 112 -5.05 -8.16 25.29
C ILE A 112 -3.91 -7.21 24.98
N VAL A 113 -3.77 -6.12 25.75
CA VAL A 113 -2.63 -5.20 25.58
C VAL A 113 -1.31 -5.91 25.92
N GLY A 114 -1.26 -6.77 26.95
CA GLY A 114 -0.07 -7.56 27.28
C GLY A 114 0.34 -8.49 26.13
N LYS A 115 -0.64 -9.22 25.53
CA LYS A 115 -0.41 -10.09 24.37
C LYS A 115 0.02 -9.29 23.13
N PHE A 116 -0.57 -8.12 22.91
CA PHE A 116 -0.18 -7.25 21.81
C PHE A 116 1.25 -6.72 21.97
N VAL A 117 1.63 -6.29 23.18
CA VAL A 117 3.00 -5.83 23.49
C VAL A 117 4.03 -6.94 23.26
N SER A 118 3.72 -8.21 23.57
CA SER A 118 4.63 -9.32 23.24
C SER A 118 4.85 -9.47 21.73
N MET A 119 3.80 -9.27 20.93
CA MET A 119 3.91 -9.28 19.46
C MET A 119 4.67 -8.06 18.93
N MET A 120 4.50 -6.89 19.53
CA MET A 120 5.29 -5.70 19.19
C MET A 120 6.80 -5.95 19.41
N ILE A 121 7.16 -6.54 20.55
CA ILE A 121 8.56 -6.89 20.86
C ILE A 121 9.08 -7.94 19.86
N TYR A 122 8.29 -8.96 19.55
CA TYR A 122 8.69 -9.95 18.53
C TYR A 122 8.85 -9.30 17.14
N GLY A 123 7.98 -8.37 16.77
CA GLY A 123 8.11 -7.57 15.56
C GLY A 123 9.41 -6.77 15.51
N LEU A 124 9.90 -6.25 16.66
CA LEU A 124 11.21 -5.59 16.71
C LEU A 124 12.37 -6.55 16.39
N PHE A 125 12.29 -7.84 16.74
CA PHE A 125 13.31 -8.82 16.30
C PHE A 125 13.26 -9.01 14.79
N MET A 126 12.09 -9.06 14.16
CA MET A 126 11.98 -9.12 12.69
C MET A 126 12.60 -7.87 12.03
N ILE A 127 12.29 -6.69 12.54
CA ILE A 127 12.89 -5.43 12.07
C ILE A 127 14.40 -5.40 12.34
N GLY A 128 14.86 -5.97 13.47
CA GLY A 128 16.29 -6.13 13.80
C GLY A 128 17.05 -6.94 12.75
N ILE A 129 16.45 -8.00 12.20
CA ILE A 129 17.05 -8.77 11.09
C ILE A 129 17.21 -7.87 9.84
N LEU A 130 16.20 -7.09 9.49
CA LEU A 130 16.28 -6.15 8.35
C LEU A 130 17.32 -5.07 8.63
N LEU A 131 17.43 -4.58 9.86
CA LEU A 131 18.46 -3.62 10.26
C LEU A 131 19.86 -4.19 10.10
N LEU A 132 20.10 -5.45 10.42
CA LEU A 132 21.40 -6.11 10.17
C LEU A 132 21.75 -6.14 8.69
N ILE A 133 20.78 -6.43 7.83
CA ILE A 133 20.98 -6.39 6.36
C ILE A 133 21.30 -4.96 5.90
N THR A 134 20.64 -3.94 6.46
CA THR A 134 20.93 -2.54 6.11
C THR A 134 22.32 -2.11 6.58
N LEU A 135 22.79 -2.59 7.74
CA LEU A 135 24.16 -2.36 8.21
C LEU A 135 25.21 -2.99 7.28
N CYS A 136 24.94 -4.20 6.77
CA CYS A 136 25.79 -4.80 5.76
C CYS A 136 25.82 -3.96 4.47
N SER A 137 24.68 -3.44 4.02
CA SER A 137 24.62 -2.56 2.84
C SER A 137 25.40 -1.26 3.01
N TRP A 138 25.30 -0.67 4.19
CA TRP A 138 26.03 0.57 4.51
C TRP A 138 27.54 0.43 4.36
N SER A 139 28.09 -0.73 4.68
CA SER A 139 29.54 -0.97 4.53
C SER A 139 30.02 -1.00 3.06
N VAL A 140 29.09 -1.18 2.11
CA VAL A 140 29.38 -1.34 0.67
C VAL A 140 29.01 -0.11 -0.15
N ILE A 141 27.93 0.59 0.23
CA ILE A 141 27.38 1.72 -0.52
C ILE A 141 27.92 3.03 0.03
N LYS A 142 28.57 3.86 -0.83
CA LYS A 142 29.17 5.14 -0.41
C LYS A 142 28.12 6.17 0.04
N ASP A 143 27.07 6.35 -0.75
CA ASP A 143 26.02 7.38 -0.50
C ASP A 143 24.77 6.70 0.06
N PHE A 144 24.88 6.14 1.26
CA PHE A 144 23.79 5.41 1.89
C PHE A 144 22.75 6.35 2.51
N ASP A 145 21.48 6.22 2.11
CA ASP A 145 20.37 7.05 2.59
C ASP A 145 19.74 6.46 3.87
N TRP A 146 20.35 6.74 5.03
CA TRP A 146 19.86 6.29 6.33
C TRP A 146 18.44 6.75 6.67
N PRO A 147 18.07 8.05 6.47
CA PRO A 147 16.75 8.52 6.81
C PRO A 147 15.65 7.77 6.05
N MET A 148 15.83 7.51 4.75
CA MET A 148 14.90 6.72 3.94
C MET A 148 14.72 5.31 4.51
N VAL A 149 15.84 4.65 4.85
CA VAL A 149 15.83 3.27 5.37
C VAL A 149 15.12 3.20 6.73
N PHE A 150 15.39 4.12 7.66
CA PHE A 150 14.71 4.14 8.95
C PHE A 150 13.20 4.38 8.83
N VAL A 151 12.78 5.24 7.91
CA VAL A 151 11.37 5.44 7.62
C VAL A 151 10.74 4.18 7.02
N GLY A 152 11.44 3.48 6.13
CA GLY A 152 10.98 2.20 5.58
C GLY A 152 10.83 1.12 6.65
N LEU A 153 11.80 0.98 7.56
CA LEU A 153 11.72 0.06 8.71
C LEU A 153 10.55 0.42 9.64
N LEU A 154 10.30 1.71 9.89
CA LEU A 154 9.15 2.17 10.65
C LEU A 154 7.83 1.76 9.99
N GLY A 155 7.69 1.94 8.68
CA GLY A 155 6.50 1.53 7.93
C GLY A 155 6.23 0.03 8.02
N LEU A 156 7.26 -0.79 7.89
CA LEU A 156 7.17 -2.25 8.07
C LEU A 156 6.78 -2.61 9.50
N TYR A 157 7.34 -1.94 10.50
CA TYR A 157 7.00 -2.16 11.89
C TYR A 157 5.53 -1.83 12.20
N LEU A 158 5.04 -0.71 11.70
CA LEU A 158 3.63 -0.32 11.84
C LEU A 158 2.69 -1.35 11.18
N LEU A 159 3.08 -1.87 10.02
CA LEU A 159 2.33 -2.92 9.33
C LEU A 159 2.31 -4.22 10.13
N ILE A 160 3.44 -4.63 10.73
CA ILE A 160 3.52 -5.79 11.63
C ILE A 160 2.57 -5.61 12.82
N CYS A 161 2.56 -4.42 13.44
CA CYS A 161 1.67 -4.11 14.55
C CYS A 161 0.19 -4.21 14.17
N ALA A 162 -0.18 -3.67 13.00
CA ALA A 162 -1.56 -3.75 12.49
C ALA A 162 -1.97 -5.19 12.20
N TYR A 163 -1.12 -5.95 11.52
CA TYR A 163 -1.38 -7.36 11.23
C TYR A 163 -1.47 -8.20 12.50
N ALA A 164 -0.62 -7.93 13.51
CA ALA A 164 -0.68 -8.59 14.81
C ALA A 164 -2.01 -8.32 15.54
N ALA A 165 -2.49 -7.07 15.52
CA ALA A 165 -3.78 -6.72 16.12
C ALA A 165 -4.95 -7.46 15.44
N ILE A 166 -4.96 -7.55 14.10
CA ILE A 166 -5.92 -8.33 13.32
C ILE A 166 -5.84 -9.81 13.70
N GLY A 167 -4.62 -10.37 13.78
CA GLY A 167 -4.40 -11.76 14.14
C GLY A 167 -4.89 -12.12 15.56
N ILE A 168 -4.67 -11.23 16.54
CA ILE A 168 -5.19 -11.39 17.91
C ILE A 168 -6.72 -11.40 17.89
N PHE A 169 -7.35 -10.51 17.12
CA PHE A 169 -8.80 -10.50 16.96
C PHE A 169 -9.31 -11.81 16.38
N MET A 170 -8.74 -12.28 15.28
CA MET A 170 -9.12 -13.54 14.63
C MET A 170 -8.91 -14.74 15.57
N SER A 171 -7.80 -14.75 16.33
CA SER A 171 -7.53 -15.76 17.33
C SER A 171 -8.57 -15.76 18.46
N SER A 172 -9.22 -14.63 18.75
CA SER A 172 -10.28 -14.52 19.77
C SER A 172 -11.65 -15.02 19.30
N LEU A 173 -11.85 -15.24 18.01
CA LEU A 173 -13.13 -15.67 17.43
C LEU A 173 -13.34 -17.18 17.51
N THR A 174 -12.26 -17.96 17.55
CA THR A 174 -12.30 -19.43 17.47
C THR A 174 -11.38 -20.09 18.51
N SER A 175 -11.75 -21.27 18.97
CA SER A 175 -10.92 -22.13 19.82
C SER A 175 -9.91 -22.96 19.03
N TYR A 176 -10.01 -23.03 17.71
CA TYR A 176 -9.14 -23.84 16.85
C TYR A 176 -8.03 -22.96 16.28
N GLN A 177 -6.77 -23.24 16.65
CA GLN A 177 -5.60 -22.45 16.22
C GLN A 177 -5.43 -22.40 14.70
N ILE A 178 -5.62 -23.54 14.02
CA ILE A 178 -5.51 -23.63 12.56
C ILE A 178 -6.57 -22.77 11.87
N VAL A 179 -7.80 -22.78 12.38
CA VAL A 179 -8.89 -21.95 11.83
C VAL A 179 -8.58 -20.46 12.06
N ALA A 180 -8.00 -20.11 13.22
CA ALA A 180 -7.55 -18.75 13.48
C ALA A 180 -6.45 -18.32 12.49
N ALA A 181 -5.47 -19.17 12.20
CA ALA A 181 -4.40 -18.91 11.25
C ALA A 181 -4.95 -18.69 9.84
N ILE A 182 -5.77 -19.62 9.34
CA ILE A 182 -6.37 -19.53 7.99
C ILE A 182 -7.26 -18.29 7.89
N GLY A 183 -8.07 -18.01 8.90
CA GLY A 183 -8.93 -16.82 8.93
C GLY A 183 -8.12 -15.53 8.94
N THR A 184 -7.04 -15.45 9.73
CA THR A 184 -6.12 -14.30 9.73
C THR A 184 -5.46 -14.13 8.37
N PHE A 185 -4.93 -15.21 7.79
CA PHE A 185 -4.32 -15.20 6.47
C PHE A 185 -5.29 -14.71 5.40
N ALA A 186 -6.51 -15.22 5.38
CA ALA A 186 -7.53 -14.81 4.41
C ALA A 186 -7.86 -13.31 4.53
N VAL A 187 -8.06 -12.80 5.75
CA VAL A 187 -8.33 -11.37 5.99
C VAL A 187 -7.14 -10.51 5.55
N LEU A 188 -5.91 -10.86 5.93
CA LEU A 188 -4.73 -10.11 5.56
C LEU A 188 -4.46 -10.15 4.04
N MET A 189 -4.69 -11.30 3.40
CA MET A 189 -4.59 -11.44 1.95
C MET A 189 -5.60 -10.53 1.24
N VAL A 190 -6.85 -10.54 1.67
CA VAL A 190 -7.88 -9.65 1.12
C VAL A 190 -7.48 -8.19 1.29
N LEU A 191 -7.07 -7.77 2.49
CA LEU A 191 -6.62 -6.39 2.76
C LEU A 191 -5.37 -6.00 1.98
N SER A 192 -4.53 -6.97 1.59
CA SER A 192 -3.37 -6.73 0.74
C SER A 192 -3.73 -6.56 -0.73
N MET A 193 -4.76 -7.25 -1.22
CA MET A 193 -5.13 -7.26 -2.63
C MET A 193 -6.28 -6.29 -2.97
N ILE A 194 -7.06 -5.89 -1.96
CA ILE A 194 -8.31 -5.11 -2.14
C ILE A 194 -8.06 -3.77 -2.85
N GLY A 195 -6.87 -3.18 -2.70
CA GLY A 195 -6.47 -1.96 -3.37
C GLY A 195 -6.48 -2.04 -4.90
N ASN A 196 -6.51 -3.25 -5.47
CA ASN A 196 -6.54 -3.48 -6.92
C ASN A 196 -7.95 -3.89 -7.43
N TRP A 197 -8.91 -4.10 -6.51
CA TRP A 197 -10.24 -4.57 -6.89
C TRP A 197 -11.18 -3.40 -7.14
N TRP A 198 -12.12 -3.57 -8.10
CA TRP A 198 -13.19 -2.61 -8.45
C TRP A 198 -12.70 -1.17 -8.66
N GLN A 199 -11.53 -1.02 -9.25
CA GLN A 199 -10.92 0.29 -9.55
C GLN A 199 -11.74 1.12 -10.56
N GLU A 200 -12.73 0.51 -11.20
CA GLU A 200 -13.64 1.13 -12.16
C GLU A 200 -14.58 2.15 -11.55
N TYR A 201 -14.96 1.96 -10.28
CA TYR A 201 -15.92 2.79 -9.58
C TYR A 201 -15.21 3.75 -8.64
N ASP A 202 -15.31 5.04 -8.90
CA ASP A 202 -14.56 6.07 -8.15
C ASP A 202 -14.74 5.94 -6.64
N PHE A 203 -15.99 5.81 -6.17
CA PHE A 203 -16.28 5.66 -4.74
C PHE A 203 -15.69 4.36 -4.15
N ILE A 204 -15.84 3.23 -4.87
CA ILE A 204 -15.33 1.94 -4.38
C ILE A 204 -13.80 1.96 -4.39
N ARG A 205 -13.18 2.55 -5.41
CA ARG A 205 -11.74 2.74 -5.49
C ARG A 205 -11.19 3.49 -4.28
N ASP A 206 -11.85 4.58 -3.89
CA ASP A 206 -11.41 5.38 -2.73
C ASP A 206 -11.52 4.59 -1.43
N VAL A 207 -12.60 3.82 -1.24
CA VAL A 207 -12.78 2.94 -0.08
C VAL A 207 -11.78 1.79 -0.05
N THR A 208 -11.59 1.09 -1.18
CA THR A 208 -10.63 -0.04 -1.27
C THR A 208 -9.19 0.42 -1.09
N TYR A 209 -8.87 1.60 -1.61
CA TYR A 209 -7.58 2.24 -1.36
C TYR A 209 -7.36 2.58 0.11
N TRP A 210 -8.38 3.13 0.77
CA TRP A 210 -8.30 3.46 2.19
C TRP A 210 -8.07 2.22 3.04
N LEU A 211 -8.63 1.07 2.66
CA LEU A 211 -8.45 -0.23 3.34
C LEU A 211 -7.11 -0.92 3.02
N ALA A 212 -6.48 -0.62 1.88
CA ALA A 212 -5.27 -1.28 1.41
C ALA A 212 -4.04 -0.88 2.25
N MET A 213 -3.64 -1.72 3.19
CA MET A 213 -2.51 -1.46 4.11
C MET A 213 -1.14 -1.41 3.42
N PRO A 214 -0.81 -2.29 2.43
CA PRO A 214 0.50 -2.27 1.79
C PRO A 214 0.80 -0.99 1.02
N GLY A 215 -0.21 -0.35 0.41
CA GLY A 215 -0.02 0.93 -0.27
C GLY A 215 0.45 2.04 0.68
N ARG A 216 -0.08 2.04 1.92
CA ARG A 216 0.30 3.02 2.94
C ARG A 216 1.70 2.76 3.50
N SER A 217 2.03 1.50 3.83
CA SER A 217 3.39 1.16 4.25
C SER A 217 4.42 1.33 3.13
N GLY A 218 4.01 1.18 1.86
CA GLY A 218 4.83 1.46 0.69
C GLY A 218 5.33 2.91 0.63
N LYS A 219 4.52 3.88 1.07
CA LYS A 219 4.95 5.29 1.16
C LYS A 219 6.08 5.47 2.18
N PHE A 220 6.00 4.80 3.34
CA PHE A 220 7.10 4.80 4.32
C PHE A 220 8.34 4.12 3.74
N ILE A 221 8.20 3.00 3.02
CA ILE A 221 9.30 2.30 2.37
C ILE A 221 9.99 3.22 1.34
N ALA A 222 9.23 4.03 0.61
CA ALA A 222 9.77 5.04 -0.29
C ALA A 222 10.39 6.25 0.42
N GLY A 223 10.38 6.28 1.76
CA GLY A 223 10.97 7.36 2.56
C GLY A 223 10.04 8.54 2.84
N LEU A 224 8.74 8.41 2.61
CA LEU A 224 7.75 9.45 2.84
C LEU A 224 6.92 9.16 4.09
N ILE A 225 6.95 10.06 5.07
CA ILE A 225 6.06 10.02 6.24
C ILE A 225 4.86 10.91 5.97
N CYS A 226 3.66 10.32 6.00
CA CYS A 226 2.40 11.05 5.98
C CYS A 226 1.71 10.87 7.33
N SER A 227 1.25 11.98 7.94
CA SER A 227 0.50 11.92 9.21
C SER A 227 -0.77 11.08 9.08
N GLU A 228 -1.44 11.12 7.94
CA GLU A 228 -2.61 10.30 7.63
C GLU A 228 -2.30 8.80 7.75
N ASP A 229 -1.19 8.36 7.14
CA ASP A 229 -0.82 6.95 7.10
C ASP A 229 -0.35 6.44 8.48
N LEU A 230 0.36 7.27 9.24
CA LEU A 230 0.75 6.97 10.63
C LEU A 230 -0.50 6.78 11.53
N LEU A 231 -1.41 7.76 11.48
CA LEU A 231 -2.65 7.71 12.26
C LEU A 231 -3.55 6.54 11.83
N TYR A 232 -3.58 6.21 10.55
CA TYR A 232 -4.30 5.04 10.04
C TYR A 232 -3.84 3.74 10.72
N PHE A 233 -2.53 3.47 10.77
CA PHE A 233 -2.02 2.26 11.45
C PHE A 233 -2.39 2.24 12.94
N ILE A 234 -2.29 3.37 13.63
CA ILE A 234 -2.70 3.49 15.03
C ILE A 234 -4.20 3.20 15.18
N LEU A 235 -5.05 3.78 14.33
CA LEU A 235 -6.50 3.57 14.35
C LEU A 235 -6.87 2.11 14.08
N VAL A 236 -6.20 1.44 13.13
CA VAL A 236 -6.43 0.01 12.84
C VAL A 236 -6.04 -0.85 14.05
N VAL A 237 -4.90 -0.59 14.66
CA VAL A 237 -4.49 -1.31 15.90
C VAL A 237 -5.51 -1.12 16.98
N CYS A 238 -5.91 0.13 17.28
CA CYS A 238 -6.91 0.43 18.31
C CYS A 238 -8.27 -0.23 18.01
N LEU A 239 -8.70 -0.23 16.73
CA LEU A 239 -9.93 -0.88 16.30
C LEU A 239 -9.93 -2.37 16.64
N PHE A 240 -8.94 -3.12 16.16
CA PHE A 240 -8.93 -4.57 16.33
C PHE A 240 -8.69 -5.00 17.76
N LEU A 241 -7.89 -4.26 18.54
CA LEU A 241 -7.77 -4.49 19.99
C LEU A 241 -9.09 -4.21 20.73
N ALA A 242 -9.80 -3.12 20.40
CA ALA A 242 -11.10 -2.81 20.98
C ALA A 242 -12.15 -3.89 20.64
N LEU A 243 -12.22 -4.33 19.38
CA LEU A 243 -13.11 -5.43 18.97
C LEU A 243 -12.80 -6.71 19.73
N THR A 244 -11.51 -7.04 19.94
CA THR A 244 -11.08 -8.19 20.72
C THR A 244 -11.55 -8.08 22.17
N ILE A 245 -11.38 -6.93 22.80
CA ILE A 245 -11.80 -6.67 24.19
C ILE A 245 -13.33 -6.79 24.32
N ILE A 246 -14.09 -6.21 23.38
CA ILE A 246 -15.56 -6.32 23.34
C ILE A 246 -15.99 -7.78 23.24
N ARG A 247 -15.33 -8.56 22.35
CA ARG A 247 -15.59 -10.00 22.19
C ARG A 247 -15.36 -10.77 23.48
N LEU A 248 -14.22 -10.60 24.13
CA LEU A 248 -13.91 -11.30 25.38
C LEU A 248 -14.83 -10.86 26.53
N ASN A 249 -15.21 -9.59 26.60
CA ASN A 249 -16.19 -9.10 27.58
C ASN A 249 -17.56 -9.72 27.35
N ALA A 250 -17.98 -9.89 26.09
CA ALA A 250 -19.25 -10.51 25.74
C ALA A 250 -19.29 -11.98 26.16
N VAL A 251 -18.19 -12.72 25.99
CA VAL A 251 -18.05 -14.12 26.43
C VAL A 251 -18.02 -14.20 27.95
N ARG A 252 -17.26 -13.34 28.62
CA ARG A 252 -17.13 -13.32 30.09
C ARG A 252 -18.45 -13.02 30.79
N GLN A 253 -19.20 -12.03 30.29
CA GLN A 253 -20.43 -11.52 30.92
C GLN A 253 -21.71 -12.10 30.32
N LYS A 254 -21.61 -13.02 29.33
CA LYS A 254 -22.77 -13.59 28.59
C LYS A 254 -23.71 -12.51 28.04
N ILE A 255 -23.15 -11.44 27.48
CA ILE A 255 -23.91 -10.31 26.93
C ILE A 255 -24.69 -10.78 25.68
N ARG A 256 -25.92 -10.24 25.52
CA ARG A 256 -26.74 -10.54 24.32
C ARG A 256 -26.03 -10.14 23.04
N PHE A 257 -26.15 -10.97 22.00
CA PHE A 257 -25.51 -10.76 20.69
C PHE A 257 -25.79 -9.37 20.10
N VAL A 258 -27.04 -8.89 20.17
CA VAL A 258 -27.44 -7.57 19.64
C VAL A 258 -26.68 -6.42 20.30
N ILE A 259 -26.45 -6.47 21.62
CA ILE A 259 -25.69 -5.44 22.36
C ILE A 259 -24.22 -5.47 21.93
N THR A 260 -23.66 -6.67 21.78
CA THR A 260 -22.27 -6.84 21.32
C THR A 260 -22.10 -6.34 19.89
N LEU A 261 -23.06 -6.67 19.00
CA LEU A 261 -23.07 -6.18 17.63
C LEU A 261 -23.14 -4.64 17.59
N GLY A 262 -24.04 -4.04 18.36
CA GLY A 262 -24.16 -2.58 18.44
C GLY A 262 -22.86 -1.90 18.92
N ARG A 263 -22.18 -2.49 19.92
CA ARG A 263 -20.86 -1.98 20.39
C ARG A 263 -19.78 -2.10 19.30
N ASN A 264 -19.73 -3.22 18.61
CA ASN A 264 -18.77 -3.42 17.50
C ASN A 264 -19.02 -2.40 16.37
N VAL A 265 -20.28 -2.24 15.93
CA VAL A 265 -20.65 -1.25 14.93
C VAL A 265 -20.31 0.17 15.38
N GLY A 266 -20.59 0.51 16.63
CA GLY A 266 -20.25 1.81 17.21
C GLY A 266 -18.76 2.12 17.17
N VAL A 267 -17.89 1.15 17.51
CA VAL A 267 -16.44 1.32 17.44
C VAL A 267 -15.95 1.43 16.00
N ILE A 268 -16.49 0.63 15.08
CA ILE A 268 -16.14 0.72 13.66
C ILE A 268 -16.51 2.09 13.11
N LEU A 269 -17.73 2.57 13.36
CA LEU A 269 -18.17 3.90 12.91
C LEU A 269 -17.32 5.02 13.50
N LEU A 270 -16.96 4.93 14.78
CA LEU A 270 -16.08 5.91 15.42
C LEU A 270 -14.71 5.97 14.71
N VAL A 271 -14.11 4.82 14.44
CA VAL A 271 -12.81 4.73 13.74
C VAL A 271 -12.92 5.23 12.30
N CYS A 272 -14.01 4.93 11.59
CA CYS A 272 -14.25 5.47 10.24
C CYS A 272 -14.37 7.00 10.26
N VAL A 273 -15.08 7.58 11.22
CA VAL A 273 -15.18 9.03 11.37
C VAL A 273 -13.82 9.66 11.68
N LEU A 274 -13.06 9.08 12.62
CA LEU A 274 -11.71 9.56 12.92
C LEU A 274 -10.79 9.44 11.70
N GLY A 275 -10.84 8.33 10.98
CA GLY A 275 -10.10 8.12 9.75
C GLY A 275 -10.45 9.15 8.67
N PHE A 276 -11.73 9.46 8.50
CA PHE A 276 -12.18 10.51 7.58
C PHE A 276 -11.63 11.89 7.98
N ILE A 277 -11.68 12.24 9.26
CA ILE A 277 -11.16 13.52 9.75
C ILE A 277 -9.64 13.63 9.50
N THR A 278 -8.89 12.57 9.77
CA THR A 278 -7.43 12.55 9.56
C THR A 278 -7.04 12.58 8.08
N SER A 279 -7.93 12.15 7.18
CA SER A 279 -7.73 12.18 5.73
C SER A 279 -8.07 13.54 5.10
N MET A 280 -8.58 14.51 5.87
CA MET A 280 -8.85 15.86 5.33
C MET A 280 -7.56 16.56 4.92
N PRO A 281 -7.50 17.23 3.74
CA PRO A 281 -6.29 17.87 3.23
C PRO A 281 -5.63 18.85 4.20
N LYS A 282 -6.41 19.55 5.02
CA LYS A 282 -5.94 20.51 6.02
C LYS A 282 -5.18 19.89 7.20
N MET A 283 -5.40 18.58 7.45
CA MET A 283 -4.79 17.84 8.56
C MET A 283 -3.55 17.05 8.14
N LYS A 284 -3.26 17.00 6.85
CA LYS A 284 -2.16 16.21 6.30
C LYS A 284 -0.83 16.95 6.45
N VAL A 285 0.11 16.32 7.12
CA VAL A 285 1.50 16.76 7.24
C VAL A 285 2.39 15.73 6.55
N TYR A 286 3.35 16.20 5.78
CA TYR A 286 4.26 15.36 4.99
C TYR A 286 5.70 15.63 5.38
N TYR A 287 6.48 14.58 5.48
CA TYR A 287 7.94 14.69 5.68
C TYR A 287 8.63 13.69 4.74
N ASP A 288 9.39 14.21 3.79
CA ASP A 288 10.22 13.42 2.90
C ASP A 288 11.60 13.24 3.54
N ALA A 289 11.89 12.01 3.92
CA ALA A 289 13.13 11.62 4.56
C ALA A 289 14.25 11.31 3.56
N THR A 290 13.94 11.16 2.25
CA THR A 290 14.95 10.83 1.25
C THR A 290 16.01 11.93 1.12
N ALA A 291 17.26 11.55 0.91
CA ALA A 291 18.36 12.51 0.74
C ALA A 291 18.13 13.44 -0.46
N THR A 292 17.58 12.91 -1.54
CA THR A 292 17.31 13.64 -2.79
C THR A 292 15.95 14.33 -2.82
N LYS A 293 15.12 14.19 -1.78
CA LYS A 293 13.74 14.71 -1.71
C LYS A 293 12.87 14.30 -2.91
N MET A 294 13.03 13.05 -3.37
CA MET A 294 12.36 12.56 -4.58
C MET A 294 10.83 12.42 -4.44
N ASN A 295 10.30 12.42 -3.21
CA ASN A 295 8.86 12.35 -2.96
C ASN A 295 8.20 13.72 -2.79
N THR A 296 8.93 14.82 -2.93
CA THR A 296 8.46 16.19 -2.71
C THR A 296 8.86 17.08 -3.88
N LEU A 297 8.05 18.06 -4.20
CA LEU A 297 8.41 19.09 -5.19
C LEU A 297 9.58 19.94 -4.70
N THR A 298 10.45 20.36 -5.61
CA THR A 298 11.51 21.33 -5.30
C THR A 298 10.89 22.65 -4.80
N PRO A 299 11.62 23.45 -3.98
CA PRO A 299 11.10 24.72 -3.49
C PRO A 299 10.61 25.66 -4.61
N ASN A 300 11.33 25.71 -5.73
CA ASN A 300 10.92 26.49 -6.91
C ASN A 300 9.61 25.97 -7.51
N SER A 301 9.45 24.64 -7.62
CA SER A 301 8.22 24.04 -8.11
C SER A 301 7.05 24.28 -7.17
N GLN A 302 7.27 24.23 -5.85
CA GLN A 302 6.26 24.55 -4.85
C GLN A 302 5.77 26.01 -4.99
N GLU A 303 6.70 26.96 -5.18
CA GLU A 303 6.38 28.37 -5.38
C GLU A 303 5.57 28.59 -6.66
N ILE A 304 5.94 27.92 -7.77
CA ILE A 304 5.19 27.98 -9.03
C ILE A 304 3.78 27.40 -8.84
N VAL A 305 3.66 26.23 -8.22
CA VAL A 305 2.35 25.59 -7.98
C VAL A 305 1.48 26.44 -7.06
N ALA A 306 2.06 27.08 -6.04
CA ALA A 306 1.33 27.98 -5.14
C ALA A 306 0.80 29.24 -5.83
N LYS A 307 1.51 29.74 -6.86
CA LYS A 307 1.11 30.91 -7.68
C LYS A 307 0.03 30.56 -8.72
N LEU A 308 -0.30 29.27 -8.91
CA LEU A 308 -1.33 28.85 -9.84
C LEU A 308 -2.74 29.13 -9.28
N ASP A 309 -3.31 30.29 -9.59
CA ASP A 309 -4.68 30.63 -9.21
C ASP A 309 -5.73 29.84 -10.00
N GLY A 310 -6.79 29.39 -9.29
CA GLY A 310 -7.91 28.67 -9.86
C GLY A 310 -7.71 27.16 -9.91
N GLY A 311 -8.79 26.41 -10.16
CA GLY A 311 -8.78 24.97 -10.32
C GLY A 311 -8.01 24.53 -11.59
N MET A 312 -7.45 23.33 -11.56
CA MET A 312 -6.79 22.71 -12.70
C MET A 312 -7.34 21.31 -12.91
N THR A 313 -7.69 20.97 -14.14
CA THR A 313 -8.11 19.62 -14.50
C THR A 313 -7.12 19.02 -15.48
N ILE A 314 -6.57 17.86 -15.15
CA ILE A 314 -5.73 17.06 -16.03
C ILE A 314 -6.58 15.91 -16.54
N THR A 315 -6.86 15.89 -17.83
CA THR A 315 -7.60 14.80 -18.47
C THR A 315 -6.62 13.93 -19.26
N THR A 316 -6.52 12.66 -18.90
CA THR A 316 -5.70 11.67 -19.56
C THR A 316 -6.58 10.85 -20.50
N TYR A 317 -6.27 10.85 -21.79
CA TYR A 317 -6.98 10.10 -22.83
C TYR A 317 -6.21 8.84 -23.18
N ILE A 318 -6.86 7.69 -23.07
CA ILE A 318 -6.23 6.37 -23.21
C ILE A 318 -6.88 5.62 -24.37
N ASN A 319 -6.10 5.35 -25.42
CA ASN A 319 -6.54 4.51 -26.52
C ASN A 319 -6.38 3.03 -26.16
N ALA A 320 -7.48 2.29 -26.09
CA ALA A 320 -7.49 0.87 -25.73
C ALA A 320 -6.70 -0.03 -26.72
N LEU A 321 -6.54 0.42 -27.96
CA LEU A 321 -5.85 -0.35 -29.02
C LEU A 321 -4.34 -0.08 -29.05
N ASP A 322 -3.85 0.93 -28.36
CA ASP A 322 -2.43 1.24 -28.29
C ASP A 322 -1.69 0.18 -27.43
N PRO A 323 -0.60 -0.43 -27.92
CA PRO A 323 0.15 -1.43 -27.18
C PRO A 323 0.74 -0.89 -25.87
N GLY A 324 1.10 0.38 -25.82
CA GLY A 324 1.55 1.04 -24.59
C GLY A 324 0.39 1.43 -23.66
N ALA A 325 -0.73 1.87 -24.22
CA ALA A 325 -1.90 2.27 -23.47
C ALA A 325 -2.70 1.09 -22.92
N SER A 326 -2.53 -0.12 -23.45
CA SER A 326 -3.16 -1.32 -22.89
C SER A 326 -2.76 -1.56 -21.43
N TRP A 327 -1.58 -1.08 -21.00
CA TRP A 327 -1.16 -1.03 -19.62
C TRP A 327 -1.98 -0.03 -18.78
N TYR A 328 -2.34 1.12 -19.37
CA TYR A 328 -3.16 2.16 -18.72
C TYR A 328 -4.66 1.93 -18.90
N ALA A 329 -5.06 1.19 -19.95
CA ALA A 329 -6.45 0.77 -20.15
C ALA A 329 -6.91 -0.26 -19.11
N ALA A 330 -6.01 -1.10 -18.60
CA ALA A 330 -6.27 -1.92 -17.45
C ALA A 330 -6.40 -1.01 -16.23
N PHE A 331 -7.55 -1.00 -15.58
CA PHE A 331 -7.81 -0.19 -14.37
C PHE A 331 -6.82 -0.42 -13.24
N TYR A 332 -6.06 -1.52 -13.27
CA TYR A 332 -4.97 -1.83 -12.33
C TYR A 332 -3.84 -0.79 -12.32
N PHE A 333 -3.62 -0.08 -13.43
CA PHE A 333 -2.56 0.92 -13.56
C PHE A 333 -3.04 2.37 -13.39
N LEU A 334 -4.34 2.58 -13.24
CA LEU A 334 -4.90 3.90 -13.01
C LEU A 334 -4.30 4.56 -11.77
N LYS A 335 -4.19 3.79 -10.70
CA LYS A 335 -3.68 4.28 -9.42
C LYS A 335 -2.19 4.64 -9.43
N PRO A 336 -1.27 3.82 -9.96
CA PRO A 336 0.13 4.22 -10.14
C PRO A 336 0.29 5.52 -10.94
N ASP A 337 -0.57 5.78 -11.92
CA ASP A 337 -0.56 7.04 -12.65
C ASP A 337 -1.07 8.21 -11.79
N MET A 338 -2.14 8.01 -11.02
CA MET A 338 -2.64 9.01 -10.06
C MET A 338 -1.60 9.34 -8.98
N GLU A 339 -0.86 8.35 -8.50
CA GLU A 339 0.19 8.51 -7.47
C GLU A 339 1.32 9.42 -7.95
N ARG A 340 1.65 9.45 -9.26
CA ARG A 340 2.63 10.39 -9.83
C ARG A 340 2.24 11.84 -9.63
N PHE A 341 0.95 12.14 -9.59
CA PHE A 341 0.44 13.49 -9.36
C PHE A 341 0.24 13.80 -7.87
N GLU A 342 0.39 12.83 -6.96
CA GLU A 342 0.13 13.02 -5.54
C GLU A 342 1.01 14.12 -4.93
N GLN A 343 2.27 14.23 -5.36
CA GLN A 343 3.17 15.31 -4.91
C GLN A 343 2.67 16.70 -5.32
N TYR A 344 1.98 16.86 -6.47
CA TYR A 344 1.37 18.12 -6.88
C TYR A 344 0.06 18.39 -6.14
N LEU A 345 -0.78 17.35 -5.95
CA LEU A 345 -2.04 17.43 -5.21
C LEU A 345 -1.84 17.89 -3.75
N ARG A 346 -0.67 17.62 -3.17
CA ARG A 346 -0.33 18.10 -1.81
C ARG A 346 -0.25 19.61 -1.72
N PHE A 347 0.24 20.27 -2.77
CA PHE A 347 0.41 21.74 -2.82
C PHE A 347 -0.77 22.43 -3.51
N LYS A 348 -1.53 21.68 -4.34
CA LYS A 348 -2.71 22.16 -5.06
C LYS A 348 -3.86 21.15 -4.96
N PRO A 349 -4.61 21.16 -3.84
CA PRO A 349 -5.69 20.20 -3.60
C PRO A 349 -6.89 20.33 -4.55
N ASP A 350 -7.05 21.46 -5.23
CA ASP A 350 -8.09 21.74 -6.21
C ASP A 350 -7.78 21.20 -7.62
N MET A 351 -6.65 20.52 -7.79
CA MET A 351 -6.33 19.79 -9.02
C MET A 351 -7.20 18.53 -9.13
N LYS A 352 -7.83 18.36 -10.30
CA LYS A 352 -8.67 17.19 -10.63
C LYS A 352 -8.01 16.34 -11.69
N LEU A 353 -7.98 15.04 -11.47
CA LEU A 353 -7.51 14.06 -12.46
C LEU A 353 -8.72 13.36 -13.06
N LYS A 354 -8.81 13.33 -14.39
CA LYS A 354 -9.85 12.63 -15.15
C LYS A 354 -9.20 11.66 -16.12
N TYR A 355 -9.84 10.52 -16.33
CA TYR A 355 -9.41 9.51 -17.29
C TYR A 355 -10.54 9.25 -18.27
N VAL A 356 -10.22 9.32 -19.55
CA VAL A 356 -11.15 9.10 -20.67
C VAL A 356 -10.61 7.95 -21.51
N TYR A 357 -11.41 6.91 -21.63
CA TYR A 357 -11.09 5.74 -22.40
C TYR A 357 -11.74 5.82 -23.78
N TYR A 358 -10.97 5.57 -24.81
CA TYR A 358 -11.45 5.57 -26.19
C TYR A 358 -10.77 4.47 -27.03
N TYR A 359 -11.23 4.27 -28.24
CA TYR A 359 -10.56 3.43 -29.23
C TYR A 359 -10.53 4.15 -30.57
N ASP A 360 -9.37 4.16 -31.19
CA ASP A 360 -9.14 4.67 -32.55
C ASP A 360 -7.98 3.93 -33.19
N THR A 361 -7.80 4.13 -34.50
CA THR A 361 -6.70 3.54 -35.28
C THR A 361 -5.35 3.83 -34.64
N CYS A 362 -4.56 2.80 -34.42
CA CYS A 362 -3.18 2.92 -33.96
C CYS A 362 -2.33 1.79 -34.54
N ALA A 363 -1.02 2.00 -34.60
CA ALA A 363 -0.07 1.00 -35.05
C ALA A 363 0.16 -0.05 -33.94
N ASN A 364 -0.59 -1.14 -33.95
CA ASN A 364 -0.42 -2.26 -33.03
C ASN A 364 -0.26 -3.58 -33.80
N PRO A 365 0.97 -3.90 -34.30
CA PRO A 365 1.22 -5.11 -35.07
C PRO A 365 0.87 -6.41 -34.35
N GLN A 366 0.93 -6.43 -33.03
CA GLN A 366 0.59 -7.62 -32.23
C GLN A 366 -0.93 -7.87 -32.24
N LEU A 367 -1.72 -6.82 -32.06
CA LEU A 367 -3.18 -6.90 -32.09
C LEU A 367 -3.68 -7.22 -33.51
N ASP A 368 -3.05 -6.62 -34.51
CA ASP A 368 -3.40 -6.84 -35.93
C ASP A 368 -3.09 -8.27 -36.36
N ARG A 369 -1.98 -8.85 -35.95
CA ARG A 369 -1.65 -10.27 -36.20
C ARG A 369 -2.61 -11.22 -35.45
N ARG A 370 -3.04 -10.84 -34.24
CA ARG A 370 -3.92 -11.70 -33.42
C ARG A 370 -5.37 -11.68 -33.92
N PHE A 371 -5.81 -10.55 -34.46
CA PHE A 371 -7.18 -10.35 -34.92
C PHE A 371 -7.21 -9.65 -36.29
N PRO A 372 -6.75 -10.30 -37.38
CA PRO A 372 -6.61 -9.68 -38.69
C PRO A 372 -7.95 -9.29 -39.32
N ASP A 373 -9.00 -10.09 -39.06
CA ASP A 373 -10.31 -9.92 -39.75
C ASP A 373 -11.31 -9.09 -38.91
N LYS A 374 -10.91 -8.58 -37.72
CA LYS A 374 -11.80 -7.82 -36.85
C LYS A 374 -11.72 -6.32 -37.12
N ASN A 375 -12.87 -5.65 -37.07
CA ASN A 375 -12.93 -4.19 -37.12
C ASN A 375 -12.45 -3.55 -35.81
N LEU A 376 -12.26 -2.23 -35.79
CA LEU A 376 -11.73 -1.50 -34.60
C LEU A 376 -12.54 -1.75 -33.32
N ARG A 377 -13.88 -1.75 -33.43
CA ARG A 377 -14.77 -1.98 -32.30
C ARG A 377 -14.67 -3.41 -31.78
N GLU A 378 -14.58 -4.38 -32.66
CA GLU A 378 -14.41 -5.78 -32.29
C GLU A 378 -13.06 -6.04 -31.65
N LYS A 379 -11.98 -5.43 -32.17
CA LYS A 379 -10.65 -5.46 -31.55
C LYS A 379 -10.70 -4.88 -30.14
N MET A 380 -11.35 -3.74 -29.94
CA MET A 380 -11.54 -3.12 -28.62
C MET A 380 -12.30 -4.04 -27.66
N ILE A 381 -13.38 -4.70 -28.11
CA ILE A 381 -14.15 -5.65 -27.30
C ILE A 381 -13.26 -6.83 -26.87
N GLU A 382 -12.39 -7.35 -27.74
CA GLU A 382 -11.46 -8.43 -27.37
C GLU A 382 -10.41 -7.96 -26.36
N VAL A 383 -9.88 -6.75 -26.51
CA VAL A 383 -9.00 -6.14 -25.51
C VAL A 383 -9.72 -6.00 -24.17
N CYS A 384 -10.96 -5.50 -24.16
CA CYS A 384 -11.76 -5.40 -22.95
C CYS A 384 -11.98 -6.76 -22.28
N LYS A 385 -12.28 -7.81 -23.05
CA LYS A 385 -12.41 -9.17 -22.51
C LYS A 385 -11.11 -9.69 -21.89
N MET A 386 -9.96 -9.44 -22.52
CA MET A 386 -8.66 -9.85 -21.98
C MET A 386 -8.34 -9.21 -20.64
N TYR A 387 -8.77 -7.97 -20.43
CA TYR A 387 -8.49 -7.20 -19.22
C TYR A 387 -9.67 -7.09 -18.25
N GLY A 388 -10.82 -7.73 -18.55
CA GLY A 388 -12.02 -7.67 -17.72
C GLY A 388 -12.66 -6.29 -17.66
N LEU A 389 -12.61 -5.51 -18.74
CA LEU A 389 -13.10 -4.14 -18.84
C LEU A 389 -14.52 -4.09 -19.44
N ASP A 390 -15.31 -3.11 -19.03
CA ASP A 390 -16.61 -2.84 -19.66
C ASP A 390 -16.43 -2.04 -20.96
N SER A 391 -16.72 -2.69 -22.09
CA SER A 391 -16.60 -2.11 -23.43
C SER A 391 -17.50 -0.89 -23.68
N ASN A 392 -18.57 -0.72 -22.89
CA ASN A 392 -19.50 0.42 -23.05
C ASN A 392 -18.93 1.76 -22.55
N ARG A 393 -17.82 1.72 -21.83
CA ARG A 393 -17.14 2.92 -21.32
C ARG A 393 -16.19 3.58 -22.31
N PHE A 394 -15.95 2.93 -23.44
CA PHE A 394 -14.99 3.40 -24.43
C PHE A 394 -15.68 4.26 -25.49
N MET A 395 -15.21 5.49 -25.66
CA MET A 395 -15.69 6.40 -26.70
C MET A 395 -15.24 5.93 -28.07
N GLY A 396 -16.12 6.09 -29.06
CA GLY A 396 -15.80 5.78 -30.44
C GLY A 396 -14.89 6.81 -31.12
N PRO A 397 -14.31 6.46 -32.31
CA PRO A 397 -13.40 7.34 -33.04
C PRO A 397 -14.02 8.71 -33.37
N GLU A 398 -15.30 8.74 -33.76
CA GLU A 398 -15.98 9.98 -34.13
C GLU A 398 -16.21 10.91 -32.93
N GLU A 399 -16.48 10.34 -31.75
CA GLU A 399 -16.71 11.12 -30.52
C GLU A 399 -15.40 11.72 -30.01
N ILE A 400 -14.31 10.96 -30.03
CA ILE A 400 -13.02 11.42 -29.50
C ILE A 400 -12.45 12.53 -30.38
N ARG A 401 -12.54 12.40 -31.73
CA ARG A 401 -12.03 13.39 -32.68
C ARG A 401 -12.77 14.74 -32.59
N LYS A 402 -14.02 14.77 -32.10
CA LYS A 402 -14.73 16.00 -31.77
C LYS A 402 -14.24 16.70 -30.52
N LYS A 403 -13.63 15.92 -29.60
CA LYS A 403 -13.15 16.44 -28.29
C LYS A 403 -11.70 16.85 -28.34
N ILE A 404 -10.88 16.18 -29.14
CA ILE A 404 -9.44 16.40 -29.22
C ILE A 404 -8.99 16.24 -30.66
N ASP A 405 -8.12 17.14 -31.08
CA ASP A 405 -7.38 16.98 -32.33
C ASP A 405 -6.27 15.95 -32.17
N LEU A 406 -6.48 14.77 -32.73
CA LEU A 406 -5.56 13.64 -32.73
C LEU A 406 -4.69 13.60 -34.03
N SER A 407 -4.54 14.71 -34.74
CA SER A 407 -3.82 14.77 -36.02
C SER A 407 -2.31 14.55 -35.95
N GLY A 408 -1.77 14.29 -34.74
CA GLY A 408 -0.38 13.86 -34.54
C GLY A 408 -0.21 12.35 -34.76
N GLU A 409 0.89 11.97 -35.39
CA GLU A 409 1.27 10.59 -35.73
C GLU A 409 1.06 9.59 -34.61
N GLY A 410 0.38 8.51 -34.92
CA GLY A 410 0.01 7.32 -34.15
C GLY A 410 0.71 6.97 -32.84
N ASN A 411 0.04 6.16 -32.01
CA ASN A 411 0.48 5.72 -30.68
C ASN A 411 0.60 6.85 -29.65
N THR A 412 -0.42 7.67 -29.52
CA THR A 412 -0.35 8.86 -28.68
C THR A 412 -1.19 8.70 -27.41
N PHE A 413 -0.48 8.79 -26.31
CA PHE A 413 -1.04 9.06 -25.00
C PHE A 413 -1.21 10.57 -24.85
N VAL A 414 -2.46 11.04 -24.78
CA VAL A 414 -2.76 12.48 -24.77
C VAL A 414 -3.16 12.90 -23.37
N ARG A 415 -2.52 13.94 -22.86
CA ARG A 415 -2.94 14.64 -21.64
C ARG A 415 -3.34 16.06 -21.96
N GLN A 416 -4.54 16.42 -21.56
CA GLN A 416 -5.07 17.75 -21.67
C GLN A 416 -5.07 18.41 -20.28
N ILE A 417 -4.48 19.57 -20.15
CA ILE A 417 -4.44 20.36 -18.93
C ILE A 417 -5.28 21.63 -19.14
N VAL A 418 -6.38 21.74 -18.40
CA VAL A 418 -7.29 22.89 -18.46
C VAL A 418 -7.21 23.64 -17.14
N ARG A 419 -7.01 24.96 -17.20
CA ARG A 419 -7.07 25.87 -16.04
C ARG A 419 -8.39 26.62 -16.04
N ASP A 420 -9.18 26.47 -14.98
CA ASP A 420 -10.55 26.99 -14.88
C ASP A 420 -10.66 28.53 -15.03
N LYS A 421 -9.65 29.30 -14.61
CA LYS A 421 -9.70 30.77 -14.66
C LYS A 421 -9.10 31.40 -15.90
N LEU A 422 -8.25 30.72 -16.67
CA LEU A 422 -7.49 31.30 -17.77
C LEU A 422 -7.88 30.77 -19.15
N GLY A 423 -8.74 29.74 -19.22
CA GLY A 423 -9.21 29.18 -20.48
C GLY A 423 -8.12 28.57 -21.38
N TYR A 424 -6.88 28.39 -20.87
CA TYR A 424 -5.79 27.80 -21.62
C TYR A 424 -5.86 26.29 -21.56
N GLU A 425 -6.00 25.67 -22.70
CA GLU A 425 -5.80 24.24 -22.89
C GLU A 425 -4.37 23.98 -23.35
N PHE A 426 -3.64 23.21 -22.54
CA PHE A 426 -2.38 22.62 -22.98
C PHE A 426 -2.63 21.17 -23.33
N ILE A 427 -2.49 20.83 -24.61
CA ILE A 427 -2.54 19.44 -25.06
C ILE A 427 -1.11 18.96 -25.17
N THR A 428 -0.74 18.00 -24.31
CA THR A 428 0.54 17.33 -24.40
C THR A 428 0.33 15.97 -25.04
N ILE A 429 0.79 15.78 -26.25
CA ILE A 429 0.82 14.50 -26.95
C ILE A 429 2.12 13.81 -26.53
N CYS A 430 2.01 12.79 -25.68
CA CYS A 430 3.14 11.98 -25.27
C CYS A 430 3.15 10.68 -26.06
N ASN A 431 4.21 10.41 -26.80
CA ASN A 431 4.46 9.10 -27.35
C ASN A 431 4.85 8.15 -26.19
N VAL A 432 4.19 7.02 -26.02
CA VAL A 432 4.41 6.09 -24.89
C VAL A 432 5.84 5.54 -24.86
N SER A 433 6.50 5.48 -26.00
CA SER A 433 7.91 5.08 -26.10
C SER A 433 8.91 6.15 -25.64
N ARG A 434 8.45 7.40 -25.45
CA ARG A 434 9.24 8.51 -24.93
C ARG A 434 8.34 9.36 -24.03
N VAL A 435 8.16 8.96 -22.76
CA VAL A 435 7.78 9.87 -21.70
C VAL A 435 8.93 10.87 -21.60
N ASN A 436 8.92 11.86 -22.49
CA ASN A 436 9.79 13.00 -22.34
C ASN A 436 9.24 13.79 -21.15
N GLU A 437 9.87 13.61 -20.01
CA GLU A 437 9.68 14.35 -18.77
C GLU A 437 9.87 15.87 -18.91
N ARG A 438 9.92 16.39 -20.14
CA ARG A 438 10.20 17.78 -20.48
C ARG A 438 9.11 18.79 -20.06
N PHE A 439 7.95 18.33 -19.62
CA PHE A 439 6.84 19.21 -19.23
C PHE A 439 6.32 19.01 -17.82
N LEU A 440 6.78 17.99 -17.12
CA LEU A 440 6.80 18.02 -15.67
C LEU A 440 8.10 18.74 -15.29
N PRO A 441 8.09 19.72 -14.38
CA PRO A 441 9.35 20.23 -13.84
C PRO A 441 10.12 18.99 -13.37
N PRO A 442 11.41 18.90 -13.62
CA PRO A 442 12.16 17.71 -13.31
C PRO A 442 11.89 17.37 -11.84
N SER A 443 11.21 16.25 -11.61
CA SER A 443 11.38 15.54 -10.37
C SER A 443 12.88 15.37 -10.30
N ASN A 444 13.57 16.06 -9.41
CA ASN A 444 15.01 16.15 -9.28
C ASN A 444 15.68 14.98 -10.00
N GLY A 445 15.99 15.26 -11.26
CA GLY A 445 16.55 14.28 -12.15
C GLY A 445 17.90 13.88 -11.65
N TRP A 446 18.16 12.65 -11.82
CA TRP A 446 19.47 12.03 -11.97
C TRP A 446 20.42 12.15 -10.81
#